data_4989f324084eace33696cd74c0878aa1
#
_entry.id   4989f324084eace33696cd74c0878aa1
#
_cell.length_a   1.000
_cell.length_b   1.000
_cell.length_c   1.000
_cell.angle_alpha   90.00
_cell.angle_beta   90.00
_cell.angle_gamma   90.00
#
_symmetry.space_group_name_H-M   'P 1'
#
loop_
_entity.id
_entity.type
_entity.pdbx_description
1 polymer ?
#
loop_
_entity_poly.entity_id
_entity_poly.type
_entity_poly.pdbx_seq_one_letter_code
_entity_poly.pdbx_strand_id
1 'polypeptide(L)'
;MLQDFIDRHFYSLLIFTLFFGVIFYDTLGFKYTDEICTLMFCVLYIYYIFHTKDWEINKLFLITIGIFMFYLIYSITINSNIKIAIFTDFIIQIKPYLCFFCIYAIAPKLDNKKKQITRYICIIISIYLFILGIIDLFMPYFLYSFMDHPSRFATAVSITALLYLYSSEYTLKDKIIFITMLSIGLISGRSKFYGFYALSLFLVFYINKNFKLKFNLKNLIFFLIAISAILLVAKEKIVLYFIEGGLSAGKGEEDFYARMALYYFSGEVFTDFFPFGSGFASFATYASAEYYSPLYAHYHIDIMHGLTPKDPSFMADTYYPALAQFGIIGALLFFAFWIYLSKKAFAYFDILKCTKEFVTSILIIGFFLIECTSDSTITHNRGLFMMMLLGLILSNMKTIKDAS
;
A
#
# COMPACT_ATOMS: atom_id res chain seq x y z
N MET A 1 -3.59 -13.68 29.83
CA MET A 1 -3.53 -12.26 30.29
C MET A 1 -2.77 -11.36 29.33
N LEU A 2 -1.47 -11.61 29.02
CA LEU A 2 -0.70 -10.77 28.10
C LEU A 2 -1.31 -10.78 26.68
N GLN A 3 -1.55 -11.98 26.10
CA GLN A 3 -2.13 -12.10 24.74
C GLN A 3 -3.52 -11.45 24.66
N ASP A 4 -4.37 -11.61 25.67
CA ASP A 4 -5.72 -10.98 25.68
C ASP A 4 -5.62 -9.45 25.71
N PHE A 5 -4.64 -8.91 26.42
CA PHE A 5 -4.35 -7.47 26.45
C PHE A 5 -3.94 -6.99 25.04
N ILE A 6 -3.00 -7.69 24.39
CA ILE A 6 -2.55 -7.38 23.03
C ILE A 6 -3.70 -7.47 22.05
N ASP A 7 -4.48 -8.57 22.06
CA ASP A 7 -5.59 -8.83 21.14
C ASP A 7 -6.71 -7.79 21.25
N ARG A 8 -6.95 -7.28 22.47
CA ARG A 8 -7.95 -6.24 22.71
C ARG A 8 -7.48 -4.88 22.19
N HIS A 9 -6.26 -4.47 22.53
CA HIS A 9 -5.73 -3.18 22.10
C HIS A 9 -5.46 -3.14 20.60
N PHE A 10 -4.94 -4.23 20.03
CA PHE A 10 -4.80 -4.35 18.58
C PHE A 10 -6.13 -4.17 17.86
N TYR A 11 -7.19 -4.87 18.33
CA TYR A 11 -8.52 -4.78 17.72
C TYR A 11 -9.08 -3.36 17.79
N SER A 12 -8.93 -2.68 18.94
CA SER A 12 -9.35 -1.29 19.08
C SER A 12 -8.61 -0.37 18.12
N LEU A 13 -7.28 -0.53 17.97
CA LEU A 13 -6.49 0.25 17.03
C LEU A 13 -6.85 -0.08 15.57
N LEU A 14 -7.13 -1.34 15.25
CA LEU A 14 -7.57 -1.75 13.90
C LEU A 14 -8.87 -1.04 13.50
N ILE A 15 -9.85 -1.05 14.39
CA ILE A 15 -11.13 -0.38 14.15
C ILE A 15 -10.97 1.14 14.12
N PHE A 16 -10.18 1.72 15.03
CA PHE A 16 -9.86 3.15 15.03
C PHE A 16 -9.21 3.58 13.71
N THR A 17 -8.19 2.86 13.25
CA THR A 17 -7.51 3.17 11.97
C THR A 17 -8.45 2.99 10.78
N LEU A 18 -9.36 2.00 10.81
CA LEU A 18 -10.37 1.82 9.76
C LEU A 18 -11.26 3.06 9.63
N PHE A 19 -11.81 3.54 10.73
CA PHE A 19 -12.70 4.69 10.70
C PHE A 19 -11.97 6.00 10.44
N PHE A 20 -10.96 6.32 11.24
CA PHE A 20 -10.30 7.63 11.20
C PHE A 20 -9.17 7.71 10.16
N GLY A 21 -8.53 6.61 9.84
CA GLY A 21 -7.43 6.58 8.85
C GLY A 21 -7.88 6.20 7.43
N VAL A 22 -9.04 5.53 7.28
CA VAL A 22 -9.47 5.05 5.96
C VAL A 22 -10.76 5.72 5.51
N ILE A 23 -11.83 5.66 6.32
CA ILE A 23 -13.18 6.04 5.89
C ILE A 23 -13.41 7.55 6.04
N PHE A 24 -13.14 8.11 7.21
CA PHE A 24 -13.44 9.50 7.55
C PHE A 24 -12.20 10.41 7.56
N TYR A 25 -11.06 9.93 7.09
CA TYR A 25 -9.82 10.69 7.09
C TYR A 25 -9.96 12.06 6.40
N ASP A 26 -10.51 12.06 5.19
CA ASP A 26 -10.61 13.27 4.38
C ASP A 26 -11.69 14.23 4.89
N THR A 27 -12.78 13.70 5.49
CA THR A 27 -13.88 14.50 6.02
C THR A 27 -13.60 15.09 7.40
N LEU A 28 -12.90 14.35 8.28
CA LEU A 28 -12.61 14.81 9.64
C LEU A 28 -11.28 15.55 9.75
N GLY A 29 -10.40 15.42 8.73
CA GLY A 29 -9.13 16.13 8.66
C GLY A 29 -8.11 15.74 9.74
N PHE A 30 -8.25 14.56 10.36
CA PHE A 30 -7.31 14.10 11.40
C PHE A 30 -6.05 13.52 10.78
N LYS A 31 -5.09 14.40 10.50
CA LYS A 31 -3.89 14.11 9.70
C LYS A 31 -2.89 13.14 10.35
N TYR A 32 -2.90 12.98 11.66
CA TYR A 32 -1.87 12.23 12.41
C TYR A 32 -2.30 10.81 12.82
N THR A 33 -3.31 10.23 12.18
CA THR A 33 -3.83 8.90 12.55
C THR A 33 -2.77 7.82 12.44
N ASP A 34 -1.98 7.81 11.38
CA ASP A 34 -0.96 6.80 11.10
C ASP A 34 0.27 6.95 12.00
N GLU A 35 0.69 8.16 12.34
CA GLU A 35 1.76 8.40 13.32
C GLU A 35 1.36 7.86 14.69
N ILE A 36 0.15 8.22 15.16
CA ILE A 36 -0.35 7.78 16.46
C ILE A 36 -0.49 6.27 16.50
N CYS A 37 -1.09 5.66 15.46
CA CYS A 37 -1.24 4.21 15.41
C CYS A 37 0.11 3.49 15.37
N THR A 38 1.07 3.97 14.58
CA THR A 38 2.40 3.38 14.53
C THR A 38 3.11 3.48 15.89
N LEU A 39 3.05 4.64 16.54
CA LEU A 39 3.61 4.82 17.89
C LEU A 39 2.97 3.84 18.89
N MET A 40 1.65 3.71 18.86
CA MET A 40 0.93 2.76 19.74
C MET A 40 1.33 1.31 19.48
N PHE A 41 1.57 0.90 18.22
CA PHE A 41 2.09 -0.44 17.93
C PHE A 41 3.52 -0.63 18.40
N CYS A 42 4.37 0.39 18.32
CA CYS A 42 5.70 0.35 18.90
C CYS A 42 5.65 0.19 20.44
N VAL A 43 4.76 0.93 21.11
CA VAL A 43 4.53 0.81 22.55
C VAL A 43 4.01 -0.59 22.91
N LEU A 44 3.05 -1.14 22.16
CA LEU A 44 2.55 -2.51 22.37
C LEU A 44 3.66 -3.55 22.17
N TYR A 45 4.54 -3.35 21.19
CA TYR A 45 5.66 -4.25 20.93
C TYR A 45 6.71 -4.18 22.06
N ILE A 46 7.04 -2.97 22.53
CA ILE A 46 7.93 -2.78 23.69
C ILE A 46 7.31 -3.44 24.93
N TYR A 47 6.03 -3.21 25.18
CA TYR A 47 5.31 -3.87 26.28
C TYR A 47 5.38 -5.39 26.16
N TYR A 48 5.18 -5.95 24.98
CA TYR A 48 5.30 -7.38 24.71
C TYR A 48 6.71 -7.91 25.07
N ILE A 49 7.78 -7.24 24.64
CA ILE A 49 9.16 -7.64 24.93
C ILE A 49 9.41 -7.73 26.44
N PHE A 50 8.94 -6.75 27.22
CA PHE A 50 9.15 -6.74 28.67
C PHE A 50 8.33 -7.80 29.44
N HIS A 51 7.27 -8.35 28.84
CA HIS A 51 6.38 -9.30 29.52
C HIS A 51 6.45 -10.73 28.96
N THR A 52 7.27 -10.96 27.94
CA THR A 52 7.48 -12.28 27.32
C THR A 52 8.90 -12.76 27.57
N LYS A 53 9.06 -14.04 27.99
CA LYS A 53 10.39 -14.65 28.15
C LYS A 53 10.97 -15.17 26.83
N ASP A 54 10.12 -15.52 25.87
CA ASP A 54 10.45 -16.19 24.61
C ASP A 54 10.35 -15.27 23.40
N TRP A 55 10.77 -14.01 23.56
CA TRP A 55 10.80 -13.10 22.41
C TRP A 55 12.04 -13.34 21.55
N GLU A 56 11.82 -13.46 20.25
CA GLU A 56 12.88 -13.52 19.26
C GLU A 56 13.00 -12.22 18.49
N ILE A 57 14.21 -11.76 18.32
CA ILE A 57 14.48 -10.59 17.47
C ILE A 57 14.26 -11.01 16.00
N ASN A 58 13.32 -10.36 15.35
CA ASN A 58 13.13 -10.54 13.93
C ASN A 58 14.30 -9.93 13.16
N LYS A 59 15.21 -10.77 12.65
CA LYS A 59 16.40 -10.34 11.90
C LYS A 59 16.06 -9.39 10.74
N LEU A 60 14.97 -9.66 10.02
CA LEU A 60 14.56 -8.79 8.91
C LEU A 60 14.13 -7.41 9.41
N PHE A 61 13.47 -7.33 10.58
CA PHE A 61 13.13 -6.05 11.19
C PHE A 61 14.38 -5.21 11.52
N LEU A 62 15.38 -5.84 12.14
CA LEU A 62 16.66 -5.16 12.42
C LEU A 62 17.38 -4.71 11.15
N ILE A 63 17.40 -5.56 10.12
CA ILE A 63 17.97 -5.21 8.82
C ILE A 63 17.23 -4.01 8.23
N THR A 64 15.89 -4.02 8.27
CA THR A 64 15.08 -2.91 7.75
C THR A 64 15.39 -1.60 8.50
N ILE A 65 15.42 -1.63 9.84
CA ILE A 65 15.83 -0.46 10.63
C ILE A 65 17.24 0.00 10.26
N GLY A 66 18.19 -0.93 10.14
CA GLY A 66 19.58 -0.64 9.76
C GLY A 66 19.67 0.03 8.38
N ILE A 67 18.89 -0.42 7.40
CA ILE A 67 18.81 0.19 6.06
C ILE A 67 18.30 1.63 6.15
N PHE A 68 17.18 1.86 6.87
CA PHE A 68 16.64 3.20 7.03
C PHE A 68 17.58 4.14 7.77
N MET A 69 18.27 3.64 8.81
CA MET A 69 19.30 4.43 9.53
C MET A 69 20.51 4.74 8.65
N PHE A 70 20.95 3.80 7.81
CA PHE A 70 21.99 4.05 6.81
C PHE A 70 21.59 5.20 5.89
N TYR A 71 20.39 5.13 5.29
CA TYR A 71 19.91 6.19 4.40
C TYR A 71 19.70 7.52 5.11
N LEU A 72 19.31 7.52 6.41
CA LEU A 72 19.21 8.75 7.19
C LEU A 72 20.58 9.42 7.35
N ILE A 73 21.61 8.66 7.77
CA ILE A 73 22.96 9.16 7.94
C ILE A 73 23.52 9.62 6.59
N TYR A 74 23.34 8.81 5.55
CA TYR A 74 23.74 9.13 4.17
C TYR A 74 23.13 10.46 3.70
N SER A 75 21.81 10.63 3.86
CA SER A 75 21.09 11.85 3.43
C SER A 75 21.58 13.10 4.16
N ILE A 76 21.86 12.99 5.47
CA ILE A 76 22.44 14.10 6.24
C ILE A 76 23.86 14.42 5.75
N THR A 77 24.67 13.40 5.42
CA THR A 77 26.04 13.57 4.98
C THR A 77 26.15 14.26 3.61
N ILE A 78 25.27 13.90 2.67
CA ILE A 78 25.23 14.50 1.34
C ILE A 78 24.42 15.81 1.27
N ASN A 79 23.77 16.21 2.41
CA ASN A 79 22.86 17.36 2.45
C ASN A 79 21.76 17.29 1.38
N SER A 80 21.07 16.14 1.27
CA SER A 80 20.02 15.90 0.26
C SER A 80 18.89 16.94 0.28
N ASN A 81 18.60 17.49 1.45
CA ASN A 81 17.68 18.59 1.70
C ASN A 81 17.97 19.21 3.09
N ILE A 82 17.18 20.17 3.54
CA ILE A 82 17.28 20.68 4.92
C ILE A 82 16.96 19.57 5.93
N LYS A 83 17.59 19.61 7.08
CA LYS A 83 17.52 18.51 8.07
C LYS A 83 16.09 18.14 8.46
N ILE A 84 15.21 19.14 8.65
CA ILE A 84 13.82 18.87 9.00
C ILE A 84 13.09 18.07 7.90
N ALA A 85 13.36 18.38 6.63
CA ALA A 85 12.79 17.63 5.50
C ALA A 85 13.28 16.16 5.51
N ILE A 86 14.58 15.93 5.72
CA ILE A 86 15.20 14.60 5.80
C ILE A 86 14.54 13.77 6.91
N PHE A 87 14.39 14.34 8.13
CA PHE A 87 13.75 13.65 9.23
C PHE A 87 12.25 13.39 8.99
N THR A 88 11.55 14.34 8.38
CA THR A 88 10.14 14.19 8.02
C THR A 88 9.96 13.03 7.06
N ASP A 89 10.75 12.98 5.98
CA ASP A 89 10.65 11.90 4.99
C ASP A 89 11.06 10.55 5.59
N PHE A 90 12.13 10.52 6.41
CA PHE A 90 12.54 9.31 7.13
C PHE A 90 11.38 8.73 7.96
N ILE A 91 10.66 9.55 8.74
CA ILE A 91 9.52 9.11 9.55
C ILE A 91 8.39 8.58 8.64
N ILE A 92 8.07 9.31 7.59
CA ILE A 92 7.01 8.92 6.64
C ILE A 92 7.33 7.57 5.99
N GLN A 93 8.57 7.37 5.54
CA GLN A 93 8.98 6.18 4.82
C GLN A 93 9.14 4.94 5.72
N ILE A 94 9.62 5.08 6.96
CA ILE A 94 9.83 3.93 7.86
C ILE A 94 8.53 3.46 8.53
N LYS A 95 7.57 4.36 8.73
CA LYS A 95 6.31 4.15 9.47
C LYS A 95 5.54 2.87 9.08
N PRO A 96 5.26 2.57 7.80
CA PRO A 96 4.53 1.37 7.41
C PRO A 96 5.29 0.08 7.73
N TYR A 97 6.62 0.09 7.63
CA TYR A 97 7.45 -1.07 7.97
C TYR A 97 7.48 -1.31 9.48
N LEU A 98 7.62 -0.25 10.30
CA LEU A 98 7.54 -0.36 11.76
C LEU A 98 6.20 -0.98 12.17
N CYS A 99 5.09 -0.47 11.63
CA CYS A 99 3.76 -0.98 11.91
C CYS A 99 3.64 -2.47 11.56
N PHE A 100 4.05 -2.87 10.35
CA PHE A 100 4.05 -4.26 9.92
C PHE A 100 4.85 -5.17 10.87
N PHE A 101 6.10 -4.82 11.17
CA PHE A 101 6.96 -5.67 11.98
C PHE A 101 6.55 -5.74 13.45
N CYS A 102 6.07 -4.65 14.03
CA CYS A 102 5.52 -4.66 15.39
C CYS A 102 4.33 -5.63 15.48
N ILE A 103 3.37 -5.54 14.55
CA ILE A 103 2.20 -6.42 14.52
C ILE A 103 2.61 -7.87 14.23
N TYR A 104 3.52 -8.08 13.29
CA TYR A 104 4.03 -9.41 12.99
C TYR A 104 4.72 -10.07 14.20
N ALA A 105 5.39 -9.30 15.05
CA ALA A 105 6.07 -9.79 16.23
C ALA A 105 5.11 -10.10 17.39
N ILE A 106 4.14 -9.22 17.69
CA ILE A 106 3.18 -9.42 18.78
C ILE A 106 2.11 -10.47 18.45
N ALA A 107 1.97 -10.83 17.16
CA ALA A 107 1.07 -11.87 16.65
C ALA A 107 -0.36 -11.81 17.24
N PRO A 108 -1.09 -10.69 17.05
CA PRO A 108 -2.42 -10.55 17.64
C PRO A 108 -3.41 -11.52 17.01
N LYS A 109 -4.43 -11.92 17.78
CA LYS A 109 -5.46 -12.86 17.32
C LYS A 109 -6.84 -12.18 17.35
N LEU A 110 -7.60 -12.39 16.29
CA LEU A 110 -9.02 -12.05 16.26
C LEU A 110 -9.85 -13.32 16.53
N ASP A 111 -10.56 -13.33 17.65
CA ASP A 111 -11.51 -14.39 17.95
C ASP A 111 -12.70 -14.38 16.98
N ASN A 112 -13.50 -15.45 16.98
CA ASN A 112 -14.63 -15.57 16.06
C ASN A 112 -15.67 -14.46 16.25
N LYS A 113 -15.86 -13.97 17.49
CA LYS A 113 -16.78 -12.87 17.77
C LYS A 113 -16.29 -11.57 17.15
N LYS A 114 -15.00 -11.22 17.33
CA LYS A 114 -14.39 -10.03 16.71
C LYS A 114 -14.45 -10.11 15.19
N LYS A 115 -14.12 -11.29 14.59
CA LYS A 115 -14.25 -11.51 13.14
C LYS A 115 -15.70 -11.29 12.65
N GLN A 116 -16.67 -11.79 13.38
CA GLN A 116 -18.08 -11.59 13.04
C GLN A 116 -18.50 -10.13 13.10
N ILE A 117 -18.12 -9.41 14.17
CA ILE A 117 -18.37 -7.97 14.30
C ILE A 117 -17.70 -7.21 13.15
N THR A 118 -16.45 -7.54 12.84
CA THR A 118 -15.70 -6.92 11.72
C THR A 118 -16.41 -7.14 10.39
N ARG A 119 -16.96 -8.33 10.12
CA ARG A 119 -17.76 -8.59 8.91
C ARG A 119 -18.96 -7.66 8.79
N TYR A 120 -19.71 -7.47 9.89
CA TYR A 120 -20.85 -6.55 9.89
C TYR A 120 -20.43 -5.10 9.67
N ILE A 121 -19.35 -4.66 10.33
CA ILE A 121 -18.77 -3.32 10.12
C ILE A 121 -18.40 -3.14 8.65
N CYS A 122 -17.71 -4.09 8.04
CA CYS A 122 -17.32 -4.02 6.63
C CYS A 122 -18.54 -3.94 5.68
N ILE A 123 -19.61 -4.69 5.96
CA ILE A 123 -20.85 -4.62 5.16
C ILE A 123 -21.49 -3.23 5.29
N ILE A 124 -21.59 -2.69 6.49
CA ILE A 124 -22.17 -1.35 6.74
C ILE A 124 -21.33 -0.28 6.02
N ILE A 125 -20.00 -0.34 6.14
CA ILE A 125 -19.09 0.58 5.43
C ILE A 125 -19.26 0.43 3.90
N SER A 126 -19.41 -0.78 3.39
CA SER A 126 -19.61 -0.99 1.96
C SER A 126 -20.91 -0.41 1.43
N ILE A 127 -22.00 -0.50 2.23
CA ILE A 127 -23.26 0.16 1.90
C ILE A 127 -23.07 1.69 1.89
N TYR A 128 -22.39 2.23 2.89
CA TYR A 128 -22.05 3.66 2.93
C TYR A 128 -21.24 4.10 1.71
N LEU A 129 -20.17 3.37 1.37
CA LEU A 129 -19.35 3.67 0.18
C LEU A 129 -20.17 3.51 -1.12
N PHE A 130 -21.06 2.53 -1.21
CA PHE A 130 -21.96 2.39 -2.34
C PHE A 130 -22.86 3.61 -2.52
N ILE A 131 -23.44 4.12 -1.43
CA ILE A 131 -24.27 5.34 -1.45
C ILE A 131 -23.44 6.54 -1.94
N LEU A 132 -22.21 6.72 -1.44
CA LEU A 132 -21.32 7.80 -1.91
C LEU A 132 -21.02 7.65 -3.41
N GLY A 133 -20.73 6.45 -3.87
CA GLY A 133 -20.50 6.17 -5.29
C GLY A 133 -21.72 6.48 -6.15
N ILE A 134 -22.92 6.12 -5.71
CA ILE A 134 -24.17 6.45 -6.41
C ILE A 134 -24.39 7.96 -6.45
N ILE A 135 -24.15 8.68 -5.37
CA ILE A 135 -24.26 10.15 -5.36
C ILE A 135 -23.31 10.76 -6.41
N ASP A 136 -22.07 10.28 -6.53
CA ASP A 136 -21.11 10.78 -7.52
C ASP A 136 -21.58 10.57 -8.98
N LEU A 137 -22.33 9.49 -9.25
CA LEU A 137 -22.93 9.28 -10.59
C LEU A 137 -24.01 10.32 -10.95
N PHE A 138 -24.74 10.84 -9.96
CA PHE A 138 -25.75 11.87 -10.15
C PHE A 138 -25.24 13.29 -9.94
N MET A 139 -24.21 13.45 -9.14
CA MET A 139 -23.56 14.72 -8.82
C MET A 139 -22.06 14.62 -9.15
N PRO A 140 -21.65 14.88 -10.39
CA PRO A 140 -20.25 14.75 -10.82
C PRO A 140 -19.30 15.53 -9.93
N TYR A 141 -18.14 14.95 -9.62
CA TYR A 141 -17.12 15.47 -8.70
C TYR A 141 -17.47 15.44 -7.21
N PHE A 142 -18.55 14.76 -6.80
CA PHE A 142 -18.88 14.61 -5.38
C PHE A 142 -17.76 13.90 -4.60
N LEU A 143 -17.19 12.86 -5.17
CA LEU A 143 -16.06 12.13 -4.55
C LEU A 143 -14.81 12.99 -4.39
N TYR A 144 -14.58 13.97 -5.28
CA TYR A 144 -13.49 14.94 -5.09
C TYR A 144 -13.73 15.85 -3.89
N SER A 145 -14.96 16.30 -3.70
CA SER A 145 -15.30 17.17 -2.56
C SER A 145 -15.33 16.42 -1.24
N PHE A 146 -15.70 15.13 -1.24
CA PHE A 146 -15.95 14.37 -0.02
C PHE A 146 -14.76 13.51 0.42
N MET A 147 -14.00 12.93 -0.53
CA MET A 147 -12.84 12.05 -0.27
C MET A 147 -11.56 12.59 -0.91
N ASP A 148 -11.54 13.88 -1.28
CA ASP A 148 -10.43 14.59 -1.92
C ASP A 148 -10.03 14.03 -3.29
N HIS A 149 -10.16 12.71 -3.50
CA HIS A 149 -9.83 12.08 -4.78
C HIS A 149 -10.51 10.71 -4.97
N PRO A 150 -11.04 10.36 -6.17
CA PRO A 150 -11.66 9.06 -6.43
C PRO A 150 -10.75 7.84 -6.19
N SER A 151 -9.41 8.01 -6.26
CA SER A 151 -8.47 6.94 -5.88
C SER A 151 -8.60 6.57 -4.41
N ARG A 152 -8.85 7.56 -3.53
CA ARG A 152 -9.01 7.31 -2.09
C ARG A 152 -10.29 6.52 -1.80
N PHE A 153 -11.36 6.81 -2.55
CA PHE A 153 -12.58 6.01 -2.52
C PHE A 153 -12.30 4.54 -2.94
N ALA A 154 -11.64 4.33 -4.08
CA ALA A 154 -11.28 2.99 -4.55
C ALA A 154 -10.42 2.22 -3.54
N THR A 155 -9.47 2.90 -2.90
CA THR A 155 -8.63 2.32 -1.85
C THR A 155 -9.43 1.98 -0.60
N ALA A 156 -10.36 2.83 -0.16
CA ALA A 156 -11.23 2.55 0.98
C ALA A 156 -12.14 1.31 0.72
N VAL A 157 -12.67 1.18 -0.50
CA VAL A 157 -13.41 -0.01 -0.94
C VAL A 157 -12.51 -1.25 -0.89
N SER A 158 -11.28 -1.17 -1.42
CA SER A 158 -10.32 -2.29 -1.42
C SER A 158 -9.99 -2.77 -0.01
N ILE A 159 -9.70 -1.83 0.90
CA ILE A 159 -9.40 -2.12 2.31
C ILE A 159 -10.59 -2.80 2.99
N THR A 160 -11.79 -2.25 2.83
CA THR A 160 -13.00 -2.77 3.45
C THR A 160 -13.31 -4.18 2.95
N ALA A 161 -13.18 -4.42 1.64
CA ALA A 161 -13.40 -5.72 1.04
C ALA A 161 -12.35 -6.76 1.50
N LEU A 162 -11.05 -6.40 1.53
CA LEU A 162 -9.99 -7.29 1.99
C LEU A 162 -10.13 -7.64 3.48
N LEU A 163 -10.52 -6.68 4.31
CA LEU A 163 -10.78 -6.92 5.73
C LEU A 163 -11.99 -7.86 5.92
N TYR A 164 -13.03 -7.69 5.11
CA TYR A 164 -14.17 -8.63 5.06
C TYR A 164 -13.69 -10.04 4.69
N LEU A 165 -12.91 -10.17 3.61
CA LEU A 165 -12.42 -11.46 3.12
C LEU A 165 -11.59 -12.18 4.20
N TYR A 166 -10.68 -11.48 4.87
CA TYR A 166 -9.90 -12.02 5.98
C TYR A 166 -10.79 -12.49 7.15
N SER A 167 -11.83 -11.72 7.47
CA SER A 167 -12.72 -12.01 8.59
C SER A 167 -13.78 -13.08 8.27
N SER A 168 -13.95 -13.47 7.00
CA SER A 168 -14.94 -14.44 6.52
C SER A 168 -14.50 -15.90 6.71
N GLU A 169 -15.40 -16.84 6.46
CA GLU A 169 -15.11 -18.29 6.44
C GLU A 169 -14.61 -18.77 5.06
N TYR A 170 -14.49 -17.87 4.10
CA TYR A 170 -14.03 -18.12 2.74
C TYR A 170 -14.91 -19.09 1.95
N THR A 171 -16.20 -19.15 2.26
CA THR A 171 -17.19 -19.93 1.48
C THR A 171 -17.41 -19.29 0.11
N LEU A 172 -18.07 -20.00 -0.82
CA LEU A 172 -18.44 -19.43 -2.11
C LEU A 172 -19.29 -18.15 -1.95
N LYS A 173 -20.19 -18.13 -0.97
CA LYS A 173 -20.99 -16.95 -0.61
C LYS A 173 -20.10 -15.79 -0.21
N ASP A 174 -19.11 -16.02 0.64
CA ASP A 174 -18.18 -14.97 1.10
C ASP A 174 -17.35 -14.42 -0.06
N LYS A 175 -16.91 -15.27 -0.98
CA LYS A 175 -16.18 -14.85 -2.19
C LYS A 175 -17.04 -13.96 -3.09
N ILE A 176 -18.30 -14.33 -3.29
CA ILE A 176 -19.24 -13.51 -4.07
C ILE A 176 -19.47 -12.16 -3.38
N ILE A 177 -19.72 -12.14 -2.06
CA ILE A 177 -19.89 -10.90 -1.30
C ILE A 177 -18.63 -10.02 -1.42
N PHE A 178 -17.44 -10.60 -1.25
CA PHE A 178 -16.17 -9.88 -1.41
C PHE A 178 -16.08 -9.18 -2.79
N ILE A 179 -16.37 -9.91 -3.87
CA ILE A 179 -16.31 -9.35 -5.23
C ILE A 179 -17.40 -8.30 -5.45
N THR A 180 -18.60 -8.49 -4.90
CA THR A 180 -19.67 -7.49 -4.93
C THR A 180 -19.29 -6.22 -4.18
N MET A 181 -18.67 -6.34 -3.00
CA MET A 181 -18.14 -5.18 -2.27
C MET A 181 -17.05 -4.49 -3.09
N LEU A 182 -16.13 -5.25 -3.66
CA LEU A 182 -15.03 -4.69 -4.44
C LEU A 182 -15.55 -4.01 -5.72
N SER A 183 -16.63 -4.51 -6.35
CA SER A 183 -17.20 -3.90 -7.57
C SER A 183 -17.70 -2.46 -7.36
N ILE A 184 -17.99 -2.04 -6.12
CA ILE A 184 -18.33 -0.66 -5.79
C ILE A 184 -17.22 0.31 -6.22
N GLY A 185 -15.96 -0.11 -6.09
CA GLY A 185 -14.81 0.70 -6.47
C GLY A 185 -14.66 0.95 -7.97
N LEU A 186 -15.37 0.17 -8.82
CA LEU A 186 -15.38 0.40 -10.28
C LEU A 186 -15.97 1.77 -10.62
N ILE A 187 -16.86 2.30 -9.78
CA ILE A 187 -17.44 3.64 -9.92
C ILE A 187 -16.36 4.74 -9.93
N SER A 188 -15.23 4.49 -9.26
CA SER A 188 -14.11 5.45 -9.21
C SER A 188 -13.51 5.80 -10.58
N GLY A 189 -13.75 5.00 -11.62
CA GLY A 189 -13.17 5.18 -12.96
C GLY A 189 -11.64 5.02 -13.03
N ARG A 190 -10.98 4.46 -11.99
CA ARG A 190 -9.52 4.39 -11.91
C ARG A 190 -8.97 3.09 -12.50
N SER A 191 -8.09 3.21 -13.51
CA SER A 191 -7.54 2.06 -14.24
C SER A 191 -6.75 1.09 -13.36
N LYS A 192 -5.98 1.62 -12.38
CA LYS A 192 -5.26 0.81 -11.40
C LYS A 192 -6.22 -0.06 -10.57
N PHE A 193 -7.40 0.48 -10.23
CA PHE A 193 -8.41 -0.28 -9.52
C PHE A 193 -9.01 -1.40 -10.38
N TYR A 194 -9.23 -1.17 -11.68
CA TYR A 194 -9.70 -2.23 -12.59
C TYR A 194 -8.71 -3.39 -12.66
N GLY A 195 -7.40 -3.08 -12.71
CA GLY A 195 -6.34 -4.10 -12.64
C GLY A 195 -6.38 -4.89 -11.33
N PHE A 196 -6.55 -4.20 -10.20
CA PHE A 196 -6.68 -4.85 -8.89
C PHE A 196 -7.96 -5.69 -8.77
N TYR A 197 -9.08 -5.22 -9.32
CA TYR A 197 -10.34 -5.97 -9.38
C TYR A 197 -10.19 -7.27 -10.19
N ALA A 198 -9.59 -7.20 -11.38
CA ALA A 198 -9.33 -8.37 -12.22
C ALA A 198 -8.40 -9.37 -11.53
N LEU A 199 -7.31 -8.90 -10.89
CA LEU A 199 -6.42 -9.72 -10.08
C LEU A 199 -7.18 -10.41 -8.93
N SER A 200 -8.07 -9.70 -8.27
CA SER A 200 -8.87 -10.21 -7.15
C SER A 200 -9.83 -11.31 -7.58
N LEU A 201 -10.55 -11.11 -8.70
CA LEU A 201 -11.39 -12.14 -9.31
C LEU A 201 -10.59 -13.40 -9.60
N PHE A 202 -9.44 -13.24 -10.26
CA PHE A 202 -8.59 -14.37 -10.61
C PHE A 202 -8.12 -15.13 -9.36
N LEU A 203 -7.50 -14.46 -8.39
CA LEU A 203 -6.90 -15.13 -7.23
C LEU A 203 -7.95 -15.82 -6.35
N VAL A 204 -9.09 -15.18 -6.10
CA VAL A 204 -10.12 -15.69 -5.19
C VAL A 204 -10.81 -16.93 -5.73
N PHE A 205 -11.02 -17.04 -7.05
CA PHE A 205 -11.70 -18.19 -7.65
C PHE A 205 -10.74 -19.27 -8.17
N TYR A 206 -9.54 -18.88 -8.61
CA TYR A 206 -8.56 -19.81 -9.15
C TYR A 206 -7.76 -20.55 -8.06
N ILE A 207 -7.35 -19.86 -6.99
CA ILE A 207 -6.55 -20.47 -5.95
C ILE A 207 -7.41 -21.31 -5.01
N ASN A 208 -7.05 -22.58 -4.86
CA ASN A 208 -7.69 -23.53 -3.97
C ASN A 208 -6.62 -24.30 -3.16
N LYS A 209 -7.04 -25.13 -2.20
CA LYS A 209 -6.14 -25.92 -1.32
C LYS A 209 -5.14 -26.80 -2.07
N ASN A 210 -5.47 -27.22 -3.28
CA ASN A 210 -4.63 -28.06 -4.13
C ASN A 210 -3.76 -27.25 -5.09
N PHE A 211 -3.80 -25.93 -5.01
CA PHE A 211 -2.99 -25.06 -5.85
C PHE A 211 -1.51 -25.34 -5.61
N LYS A 212 -0.80 -25.66 -6.69
CA LYS A 212 0.66 -25.81 -6.74
C LYS A 212 1.17 -24.87 -7.81
N LEU A 213 2.15 -24.08 -7.48
CA LEU A 213 2.84 -23.22 -8.44
C LEU A 213 3.70 -24.12 -9.36
N LYS A 214 3.07 -24.83 -10.26
CA LYS A 214 3.76 -25.56 -11.32
C LYS A 214 3.66 -24.74 -12.59
N PHE A 215 4.79 -24.47 -13.22
CA PHE A 215 4.86 -23.95 -14.58
C PHE A 215 4.33 -25.03 -15.52
N ASN A 216 3.03 -25.09 -15.68
CA ASN A 216 2.39 -25.89 -16.72
C ASN A 216 1.67 -24.96 -17.71
N LEU A 217 1.43 -25.45 -18.91
CA LEU A 217 0.82 -24.68 -19.99
C LEU A 217 -0.52 -24.05 -19.58
N LYS A 218 -1.30 -24.74 -18.75
CA LYS A 218 -2.59 -24.27 -18.26
C LYS A 218 -2.46 -23.04 -17.38
N ASN A 219 -1.53 -23.05 -16.42
CA ASN A 219 -1.26 -21.91 -15.54
C ASN A 219 -0.65 -20.75 -16.31
N LEU A 220 0.18 -21.03 -17.30
CA LEU A 220 0.74 -20.00 -18.20
C LEU A 220 -0.36 -19.33 -19.03
N ILE A 221 -1.28 -20.10 -19.62
CA ILE A 221 -2.42 -19.56 -20.39
C ILE A 221 -3.31 -18.69 -19.49
N PHE A 222 -3.64 -19.15 -18.29
CA PHE A 222 -4.41 -18.35 -17.33
C PHE A 222 -3.71 -17.05 -16.96
N PHE A 223 -2.40 -17.08 -16.72
CA PHE A 223 -1.59 -15.92 -16.41
C PHE A 223 -1.54 -14.94 -17.59
N LEU A 224 -1.39 -15.44 -18.82
CA LEU A 224 -1.44 -14.63 -20.04
C LEU A 224 -2.83 -14.00 -20.26
N ILE A 225 -3.91 -14.73 -20.00
CA ILE A 225 -5.28 -14.19 -20.08
C ILE A 225 -5.48 -13.06 -19.05
N ALA A 226 -5.03 -13.26 -17.80
CA ALA A 226 -5.11 -12.22 -16.76
C ALA A 226 -4.30 -10.98 -17.13
N ILE A 227 -3.07 -11.14 -17.62
CA ILE A 227 -2.23 -10.04 -18.11
C ILE A 227 -2.90 -9.36 -19.32
N SER A 228 -3.39 -10.14 -20.28
CA SER A 228 -4.07 -9.58 -21.46
C SER A 228 -5.32 -8.79 -21.09
N ALA A 229 -6.10 -9.26 -20.12
CA ALA A 229 -7.26 -8.50 -19.62
C ALA A 229 -6.84 -7.18 -18.97
N ILE A 230 -5.78 -7.18 -18.17
CA ILE A 230 -5.21 -5.98 -17.57
C ILE A 230 -4.70 -5.02 -18.64
N LEU A 231 -3.97 -5.53 -19.65
CA LEU A 231 -3.45 -4.74 -20.76
C LEU A 231 -4.57 -4.17 -21.65
N LEU A 232 -5.66 -4.91 -21.86
CA LEU A 232 -6.81 -4.42 -22.62
C LEU A 232 -7.52 -3.27 -21.90
N VAL A 233 -7.73 -3.39 -20.60
CA VAL A 233 -8.30 -2.30 -19.77
C VAL A 233 -7.35 -1.11 -19.70
N ALA A 234 -6.05 -1.37 -19.65
CA ALA A 234 -5.02 -0.33 -19.62
C ALA A 234 -4.69 0.24 -21.03
N LYS A 235 -5.13 -0.43 -22.11
CA LYS A 235 -4.71 -0.11 -23.49
C LYS A 235 -4.86 1.36 -23.84
N GLU A 236 -6.02 1.95 -23.60
CA GLU A 236 -6.28 3.35 -23.94
C GLU A 236 -5.33 4.29 -23.19
N LYS A 237 -5.02 3.97 -21.93
CA LYS A 237 -4.07 4.76 -21.14
C LYS A 237 -2.62 4.44 -21.49
N ILE A 238 -2.28 3.19 -21.84
CA ILE A 238 -0.94 2.84 -22.33
C ILE A 238 -0.68 3.54 -23.67
N VAL A 239 -1.66 3.54 -24.57
CA VAL A 239 -1.57 4.24 -25.86
C VAL A 239 -1.47 5.74 -25.65
N LEU A 240 -2.36 6.32 -24.83
CA LEU A 240 -2.32 7.73 -24.47
C LEU A 240 -0.99 8.09 -23.81
N TYR A 241 -0.50 7.26 -22.91
CA TYR A 241 0.66 7.55 -22.07
C TYR A 241 2.01 7.30 -22.74
N PHE A 242 2.12 6.27 -23.58
CA PHE A 242 3.41 5.88 -24.17
C PHE A 242 3.50 6.08 -25.68
N ILE A 243 2.38 6.25 -26.38
CA ILE A 243 2.35 6.33 -27.84
C ILE A 243 1.89 7.72 -28.32
N GLU A 244 0.79 8.25 -27.76
CA GLU A 244 0.20 9.52 -28.20
C GLU A 244 0.67 10.74 -27.39
N GLY A 245 1.07 10.56 -26.13
CA GLY A 245 1.47 11.63 -25.21
C GLY A 245 2.79 12.32 -25.53
N GLY A 246 3.42 11.98 -26.65
CA GLY A 246 4.65 12.64 -27.10
C GLY A 246 4.44 13.94 -27.91
N LEU A 247 3.25 14.26 -28.43
CA LEU A 247 3.12 15.28 -29.48
C LEU A 247 1.84 16.12 -29.55
N SER A 248 0.80 15.93 -28.74
CA SER A 248 -0.43 16.74 -28.87
C SER A 248 -1.12 17.00 -27.54
N ALA A 249 -0.87 18.18 -26.97
CA ALA A 249 -1.41 18.62 -25.68
C ALA A 249 -2.83 19.20 -25.80
N GLY A 250 -3.82 18.53 -25.17
CA GLY A 250 -5.16 19.07 -24.87
C GLY A 250 -5.35 19.32 -23.36
N LYS A 251 -6.34 20.11 -22.97
CA LYS A 251 -6.64 20.40 -21.55
C LYS A 251 -6.91 19.12 -20.76
N GLY A 252 -6.14 18.88 -19.71
CA GLY A 252 -6.13 17.63 -18.88
C GLY A 252 -4.86 16.82 -19.03
N GLU A 253 -3.98 17.17 -19.97
CA GLU A 253 -2.71 16.52 -20.24
C GLU A 253 -1.59 17.05 -19.33
N GLU A 254 -1.76 18.20 -18.70
CA GLU A 254 -0.76 18.83 -17.80
C GLU A 254 -0.43 17.91 -16.60
N ASP A 255 -1.44 17.24 -16.04
CA ASP A 255 -1.27 16.26 -14.95
C ASP A 255 -0.44 15.06 -15.38
N PHE A 256 -0.55 14.70 -16.65
CA PHE A 256 0.18 13.58 -17.24
C PHE A 256 1.66 13.92 -17.44
N TYR A 257 1.94 15.12 -17.92
CA TYR A 257 3.33 15.56 -18.11
C TYR A 257 4.11 15.59 -16.80
N ALA A 258 3.49 16.01 -15.70
CA ALA A 258 4.12 16.00 -14.39
C ALA A 258 4.55 14.59 -13.94
N ARG A 259 3.66 13.60 -14.06
CA ARG A 259 3.99 12.20 -13.71
C ARG A 259 5.03 11.59 -14.63
N MET A 260 4.91 11.84 -15.95
CA MET A 260 5.92 11.39 -16.92
C MET A 260 7.30 11.97 -16.63
N ALA A 261 7.36 13.27 -16.31
CA ALA A 261 8.58 13.93 -15.93
C ALA A 261 9.22 13.26 -14.70
N LEU A 262 8.42 12.98 -13.65
CA LEU A 262 8.93 12.29 -12.47
C LEU A 262 9.51 10.90 -12.82
N TYR A 263 8.84 10.12 -13.68
CA TYR A 263 9.36 8.83 -14.14
C TYR A 263 10.63 8.98 -14.97
N TYR A 264 10.66 9.92 -15.92
CA TYR A 264 11.81 10.16 -16.77
C TYR A 264 13.02 10.59 -15.93
N PHE A 265 12.86 11.63 -15.13
CA PHE A 265 13.96 12.16 -14.31
C PHE A 265 14.36 11.24 -13.16
N SER A 266 13.48 10.32 -12.72
CA SER A 266 13.92 9.27 -11.80
C SER A 266 15.05 8.42 -12.40
N GLY A 267 15.04 8.17 -13.72
CA GLY A 267 16.10 7.48 -14.41
C GLY A 267 17.43 8.25 -14.36
N GLU A 268 17.40 9.57 -14.55
CA GLU A 268 18.59 10.43 -14.42
C GLU A 268 19.08 10.46 -12.97
N VAL A 269 18.21 10.61 -11.99
CA VAL A 269 18.57 10.52 -10.56
C VAL A 269 19.23 9.19 -10.22
N PHE A 270 18.73 8.06 -10.76
CA PHE A 270 19.36 6.75 -10.56
C PHE A 270 20.78 6.69 -11.12
N THR A 271 21.07 7.37 -12.22
CA THR A 271 22.40 7.38 -12.84
C THR A 271 23.35 8.35 -12.15
N ASP A 272 22.90 9.57 -11.88
CA ASP A 272 23.73 10.65 -11.33
C ASP A 272 24.12 10.39 -9.87
N PHE A 273 23.23 9.72 -9.11
CA PHE A 273 23.44 9.37 -7.71
C PHE A 273 23.65 7.87 -7.49
N PHE A 274 24.22 7.20 -8.47
CA PHE A 274 24.55 5.77 -8.34
C PHE A 274 25.57 5.53 -7.22
N PRO A 275 25.41 4.47 -6.37
CA PRO A 275 24.33 3.50 -6.37
C PRO A 275 23.25 3.77 -5.32
N PHE A 276 23.41 4.75 -4.43
CA PHE A 276 22.62 4.97 -3.23
C PHE A 276 21.50 6.00 -3.40
N GLY A 277 21.44 6.70 -4.54
CA GLY A 277 20.42 7.70 -4.82
C GLY A 277 20.71 9.07 -4.19
N SER A 278 19.74 9.98 -4.32
CA SER A 278 19.87 11.37 -3.92
C SER A 278 19.51 11.65 -2.44
N GLY A 279 19.13 10.62 -1.66
CA GLY A 279 18.83 10.75 -0.23
C GLY A 279 17.40 11.15 0.08
N PHE A 280 17.00 11.06 1.36
CA PHE A 280 15.67 11.42 1.83
C PHE A 280 15.28 12.85 1.47
N ALA A 281 13.98 13.08 1.20
CA ALA A 281 13.38 14.36 0.87
C ALA A 281 13.97 15.04 -0.37
N SER A 282 14.59 14.28 -1.27
CA SER A 282 15.22 14.84 -2.47
C SER A 282 14.32 14.78 -3.70
N PHE A 283 13.52 13.71 -3.89
CA PHE A 283 12.79 13.48 -5.13
C PHE A 283 11.47 12.73 -4.94
N ALA A 284 10.38 13.25 -5.54
CA ALA A 284 9.05 12.61 -5.67
C ALA A 284 8.41 12.14 -4.35
N THR A 285 8.66 12.84 -3.24
CA THR A 285 8.05 12.58 -1.92
C THR A 285 7.31 13.79 -1.38
N TYR A 286 6.43 13.58 -0.40
CA TYR A 286 5.75 14.66 0.30
C TYR A 286 6.75 15.66 0.90
N ALA A 287 7.79 15.18 1.56
CA ALA A 287 8.79 16.05 2.19
C ALA A 287 9.62 16.83 1.15
N SER A 288 9.90 16.26 -0.03
CA SER A 288 10.58 16.97 -1.11
C SER A 288 9.70 18.02 -1.77
N ALA A 289 8.38 17.88 -1.70
CA ALA A 289 7.40 18.88 -2.13
C ALA A 289 7.23 20.00 -1.11
N GLU A 290 6.98 19.65 0.16
CA GLU A 290 6.74 20.59 1.28
C GLU A 290 7.94 21.50 1.53
N TYR A 291 9.15 20.93 1.53
CA TYR A 291 10.42 21.66 1.73
C TYR A 291 11.17 21.88 0.42
N TYR A 292 10.50 21.90 -0.65
CA TYR A 292 10.90 22.04 -2.05
C TYR A 292 12.38 21.72 -2.33
N SER A 293 12.63 20.52 -2.83
CA SER A 293 13.99 20.05 -3.06
C SER A 293 14.72 20.85 -4.15
N PRO A 294 16.02 21.23 -3.93
CA PRO A 294 16.82 21.86 -4.97
C PRO A 294 17.01 21.01 -6.23
N LEU A 295 16.80 19.69 -6.13
CA LEU A 295 16.96 18.75 -7.24
C LEU A 295 15.98 19.03 -8.39
N TYR A 296 14.79 19.57 -8.10
CA TYR A 296 13.81 19.94 -9.11
C TYR A 296 14.29 21.07 -10.01
N ALA A 297 14.95 22.08 -9.43
CA ALA A 297 15.57 23.15 -10.21
C ALA A 297 16.79 22.65 -10.99
N HIS A 298 17.55 21.69 -10.44
CA HIS A 298 18.71 21.09 -11.12
C HIS A 298 18.31 20.40 -12.44
N TYR A 299 17.16 19.70 -12.45
CA TYR A 299 16.63 19.04 -13.66
C TYR A 299 15.67 19.93 -14.47
N HIS A 300 15.49 21.20 -14.12
CA HIS A 300 14.58 22.14 -14.79
C HIS A 300 13.14 21.65 -14.89
N ILE A 301 12.67 20.88 -13.90
CA ILE A 301 11.28 20.42 -13.81
C ILE A 301 10.42 21.31 -12.90
N ASP A 302 11.03 22.27 -12.26
CA ASP A 302 10.41 23.26 -11.36
C ASP A 302 9.53 24.31 -12.09
N ILE A 303 9.52 24.29 -13.43
CA ILE A 303 8.66 25.11 -14.29
C ILE A 303 7.40 24.38 -14.78
N MET A 304 7.32 23.05 -14.54
CA MET A 304 6.20 22.23 -15.01
C MET A 304 5.00 22.35 -14.08
N HIS A 305 3.79 22.37 -14.64
CA HIS A 305 2.55 22.39 -13.86
C HIS A 305 2.52 21.22 -12.83
N GLY A 306 2.11 21.54 -11.59
CA GLY A 306 2.05 20.57 -10.51
C GLY A 306 3.41 20.13 -9.92
N LEU A 307 4.53 20.64 -10.46
CA LEU A 307 5.89 20.39 -9.97
C LEU A 307 6.62 21.69 -9.58
N THR A 308 5.92 22.83 -9.58
CA THR A 308 6.49 24.13 -9.22
C THR A 308 6.55 24.34 -7.70
N PRO A 309 7.41 25.24 -7.19
CA PRO A 309 7.40 25.61 -5.77
C PRO A 309 6.07 26.16 -5.26
N LYS A 310 5.27 26.77 -6.15
CA LYS A 310 3.94 27.35 -5.82
C LYS A 310 2.82 26.31 -5.90
N ASP A 311 2.98 25.30 -6.75
CA ASP A 311 2.01 24.22 -6.94
C ASP A 311 2.78 22.88 -7.07
N PRO A 312 3.10 22.21 -5.93
CA PRO A 312 3.77 20.93 -5.92
C PRO A 312 2.80 19.73 -5.89
N SER A 313 1.58 19.90 -6.41
CA SER A 313 0.46 18.97 -6.21
C SER A 313 0.70 17.55 -6.74
N PHE A 314 1.56 17.38 -7.75
CA PHE A 314 1.89 16.07 -8.34
C PHE A 314 3.21 15.44 -7.83
N MET A 315 3.99 16.16 -7.02
CA MET A 315 5.32 15.66 -6.61
C MET A 315 5.28 14.36 -5.80
N ALA A 316 4.26 14.17 -4.97
CA ALA A 316 4.10 12.97 -4.15
C ALA A 316 3.07 11.98 -4.72
N ASP A 317 2.70 12.11 -5.98
CA ASP A 317 1.59 11.37 -6.58
C ASP A 317 1.99 9.97 -7.11
N THR A 318 3.27 9.65 -7.09
CA THR A 318 3.79 8.36 -7.56
C THR A 318 4.92 7.86 -6.66
N TYR A 319 4.85 6.58 -6.23
CA TYR A 319 5.85 6.04 -5.31
C TYR A 319 7.11 5.48 -6.02
N TYR A 320 6.96 4.86 -7.20
CA TYR A 320 8.12 4.29 -7.89
C TYR A 320 9.18 5.32 -8.29
N PRO A 321 8.85 6.51 -8.81
CA PRO A 321 9.83 7.56 -8.98
C PRO A 321 10.54 7.98 -7.68
N ALA A 322 9.82 7.98 -6.55
CA ALA A 322 10.42 8.29 -5.25
C ALA A 322 11.52 7.30 -4.82
N LEU A 323 11.54 6.08 -5.37
CA LEU A 323 12.63 5.13 -5.09
C LEU A 323 14.00 5.62 -5.60
N ALA A 324 14.04 6.58 -6.54
CA ALA A 324 15.27 7.15 -7.02
C ALA A 324 16.07 7.85 -5.91
N GLN A 325 15.41 8.39 -4.88
CA GLN A 325 16.09 8.92 -3.70
C GLN A 325 16.90 7.88 -2.93
N PHE A 326 16.60 6.59 -3.08
CA PHE A 326 17.33 5.47 -2.47
C PHE A 326 18.26 4.75 -3.46
N GLY A 327 18.32 5.21 -4.71
CA GLY A 327 19.11 4.64 -5.77
C GLY A 327 18.75 3.20 -6.12
N ILE A 328 19.55 2.59 -6.96
CA ILE A 328 19.30 1.23 -7.44
C ILE A 328 19.29 0.21 -6.29
N ILE A 329 20.14 0.40 -5.28
CA ILE A 329 20.19 -0.50 -4.12
C ILE A 329 18.89 -0.42 -3.33
N GLY A 330 18.38 0.77 -3.02
CA GLY A 330 17.11 0.91 -2.30
C GLY A 330 15.91 0.40 -3.09
N ALA A 331 15.88 0.63 -4.41
CA ALA A 331 14.84 0.08 -5.28
C ALA A 331 14.86 -1.47 -5.28
N LEU A 332 16.03 -2.08 -5.40
CA LEU A 332 16.17 -3.54 -5.30
C LEU A 332 15.74 -4.07 -3.92
N LEU A 333 16.10 -3.38 -2.84
CA LEU A 333 15.66 -3.76 -1.48
C LEU A 333 14.15 -3.65 -1.31
N PHE A 334 13.52 -2.63 -1.88
CA PHE A 334 12.07 -2.49 -1.88
C PHE A 334 11.38 -3.68 -2.55
N PHE A 335 11.80 -4.06 -3.77
CA PHE A 335 11.22 -5.23 -4.44
C PHE A 335 11.58 -6.55 -3.75
N ALA A 336 12.80 -6.67 -3.20
CA ALA A 336 13.21 -7.83 -2.43
C ALA A 336 12.34 -8.05 -1.18
N PHE A 337 11.90 -6.98 -0.51
CA PHE A 337 10.96 -7.07 0.62
C PHE A 337 9.64 -7.71 0.19
N TRP A 338 9.02 -7.26 -0.91
CA TRP A 338 7.76 -7.83 -1.40
C TRP A 338 7.91 -9.28 -1.88
N ILE A 339 9.01 -9.58 -2.56
CA ILE A 339 9.34 -10.96 -2.98
C ILE A 339 9.51 -11.86 -1.75
N TYR A 340 10.20 -11.39 -0.72
CA TYR A 340 10.38 -12.13 0.53
C TYR A 340 9.04 -12.42 1.21
N LEU A 341 8.16 -11.43 1.36
CA LEU A 341 6.84 -11.62 1.96
C LEU A 341 5.98 -12.59 1.13
N SER A 342 6.01 -12.47 -0.19
CA SER A 342 5.31 -13.39 -1.10
C SER A 342 5.80 -14.84 -0.96
N LYS A 343 7.13 -15.05 -0.93
CA LYS A 343 7.74 -16.36 -0.70
C LYS A 343 7.35 -16.93 0.66
N LYS A 344 7.31 -16.09 1.68
CA LYS A 344 6.92 -16.47 3.05
C LYS A 344 5.45 -16.87 3.12
N ALA A 345 4.55 -16.09 2.53
CA ALA A 345 3.13 -16.44 2.42
C ALA A 345 2.92 -17.76 1.69
N PHE A 346 3.68 -17.97 0.60
CA PHE A 346 3.61 -19.20 -0.18
C PHE A 346 4.13 -20.41 0.62
N ALA A 347 5.25 -20.27 1.33
CA ALA A 347 5.81 -21.36 2.18
C ALA A 347 4.84 -21.76 3.30
N TYR A 348 4.14 -20.80 3.90
CA TYR A 348 3.10 -21.09 4.89
C TYR A 348 1.89 -21.78 4.23
N PHE A 349 1.45 -21.30 3.07
CA PHE A 349 0.35 -21.92 2.34
C PHE A 349 0.66 -23.36 1.94
N ASP A 350 1.87 -23.66 1.50
CA ASP A 350 2.22 -25.03 1.07
C ASP A 350 2.12 -26.04 2.21
N ILE A 351 2.45 -25.63 3.43
CA ILE A 351 2.36 -26.45 4.63
C ILE A 351 0.92 -26.50 5.16
N LEU A 352 0.30 -25.35 5.38
CA LEU A 352 -0.96 -25.22 6.12
C LEU A 352 -2.21 -25.33 5.25
N LYS A 353 -2.07 -25.19 3.93
CA LYS A 353 -3.19 -25.12 2.97
C LYS A 353 -4.24 -24.04 3.32
N CYS A 354 -3.83 -22.98 4.02
CA CYS A 354 -4.65 -21.86 4.44
C CYS A 354 -4.90 -20.88 3.27
N THR A 355 -5.83 -21.27 2.39
CA THR A 355 -6.10 -20.56 1.13
C THR A 355 -6.52 -19.11 1.33
N LYS A 356 -7.39 -18.84 2.30
CA LYS A 356 -7.90 -17.50 2.60
C LYS A 356 -6.77 -16.52 2.95
N GLU A 357 -5.97 -16.90 3.92
CA GLU A 357 -4.85 -16.09 4.42
C GLU A 357 -3.82 -15.85 3.32
N PHE A 358 -3.52 -16.88 2.54
CA PHE A 358 -2.60 -16.78 1.40
C PHE A 358 -3.13 -15.81 0.34
N VAL A 359 -4.37 -16.01 -0.13
CA VAL A 359 -4.97 -15.16 -1.17
C VAL A 359 -5.05 -13.70 -0.69
N THR A 360 -5.48 -13.47 0.55
CA THR A 360 -5.58 -12.12 1.09
C THR A 360 -4.19 -11.46 1.19
N SER A 361 -3.15 -12.20 1.61
CA SER A 361 -1.78 -11.68 1.65
C SER A 361 -1.27 -11.28 0.26
N ILE A 362 -1.47 -12.14 -0.75
CA ILE A 362 -1.03 -11.86 -2.12
C ILE A 362 -1.82 -10.69 -2.72
N LEU A 363 -3.11 -10.57 -2.40
CA LEU A 363 -3.92 -9.42 -2.83
C LEU A 363 -3.42 -8.11 -2.21
N ILE A 364 -3.03 -8.08 -0.93
CA ILE A 364 -2.46 -6.88 -0.30
C ILE A 364 -1.12 -6.52 -0.96
N ILE A 365 -0.26 -7.49 -1.22
CA ILE A 365 1.02 -7.25 -1.91
C ILE A 365 0.75 -6.73 -3.33
N GLY A 366 -0.14 -7.37 -4.07
CA GLY A 366 -0.54 -6.94 -5.41
C GLY A 366 -1.16 -5.54 -5.43
N PHE A 367 -1.97 -5.21 -4.41
CA PHE A 367 -2.50 -3.87 -4.21
C PHE A 367 -1.37 -2.82 -4.15
N PHE A 368 -0.38 -3.02 -3.30
CA PHE A 368 0.75 -2.08 -3.20
C PHE A 368 1.54 -1.96 -4.49
N LEU A 369 1.84 -3.08 -5.15
CA LEU A 369 2.59 -3.07 -6.41
C LEU A 369 1.83 -2.32 -7.52
N ILE A 370 0.51 -2.39 -7.55
CA ILE A 370 -0.34 -1.66 -8.50
C ILE A 370 -0.47 -0.19 -8.09
N GLU A 371 -0.76 0.09 -6.82
CA GLU A 371 -0.94 1.48 -6.32
C GLU A 371 0.32 2.31 -6.48
N CYS A 372 1.49 1.79 -6.17
CA CYS A 372 2.78 2.51 -6.28
C CYS A 372 3.10 3.03 -7.69
N THR A 373 2.39 2.57 -8.72
CA THR A 373 2.56 3.08 -10.09
C THR A 373 2.02 4.51 -10.27
N SER A 374 1.02 4.92 -9.50
CA SER A 374 0.37 6.23 -9.65
C SER A 374 -0.25 6.74 -8.36
N ASP A 375 0.33 6.38 -7.21
CA ASP A 375 -0.08 6.83 -5.89
C ASP A 375 1.01 6.48 -4.86
N SER A 376 1.17 7.31 -3.83
CA SER A 376 2.07 7.06 -2.69
C SER A 376 1.32 6.40 -1.52
N THR A 377 0.27 5.66 -1.78
CA THR A 377 -0.61 5.06 -0.76
C THR A 377 0.16 4.32 0.35
N ILE A 378 1.31 3.71 0.04
CA ILE A 378 2.13 2.99 1.03
C ILE A 378 2.56 3.88 2.21
N THR A 379 2.78 5.16 2.00
CA THR A 379 3.22 6.13 3.01
C THR A 379 2.08 6.84 3.72
N HIS A 380 0.82 6.58 3.35
CA HIS A 380 -0.37 7.20 3.90
C HIS A 380 -1.14 6.27 4.85
N ASN A 381 -2.12 6.82 5.56
CA ASN A 381 -2.99 6.10 6.50
C ASN A 381 -3.60 4.81 5.92
N ARG A 382 -4.03 4.84 4.66
CA ARG A 382 -4.63 3.69 3.97
C ARG A 382 -3.62 2.58 3.74
N GLY A 383 -2.40 2.94 3.37
CA GLY A 383 -1.30 1.99 3.26
C GLY A 383 -0.88 1.43 4.61
N LEU A 384 -0.84 2.26 5.65
CA LEU A 384 -0.60 1.79 7.01
C LEU A 384 -1.60 0.69 7.40
N PHE A 385 -2.91 0.90 7.15
CA PHE A 385 -3.93 -0.10 7.43
C PHE A 385 -3.67 -1.42 6.69
N MET A 386 -3.30 -1.36 5.42
CA MET A 386 -2.94 -2.55 4.63
C MET A 386 -1.72 -3.27 5.21
N MET A 387 -0.70 -2.54 5.67
CA MET A 387 0.47 -3.12 6.34
C MET A 387 0.11 -3.75 7.69
N MET A 388 -0.82 -3.15 8.44
CA MET A 388 -1.38 -3.75 9.66
C MET A 388 -2.06 -5.09 9.35
N LEU A 389 -2.91 -5.11 8.33
CA LEU A 389 -3.64 -6.32 7.93
C LEU A 389 -2.68 -7.41 7.45
N LEU A 390 -1.67 -7.05 6.66
CA LEU A 390 -0.64 -7.99 6.20
C LEU A 390 0.17 -8.58 7.35
N GLY A 391 0.57 -7.73 8.31
CA GLY A 391 1.28 -8.16 9.53
C GLY A 391 0.45 -9.15 10.36
N LEU A 392 -0.84 -8.85 10.56
CA LEU A 392 -1.80 -9.73 11.23
C LEU A 392 -1.94 -11.09 10.53
N ILE A 393 -2.12 -11.10 9.21
CA ILE A 393 -2.33 -12.34 8.46
C ILE A 393 -1.08 -13.23 8.52
N LEU A 394 0.09 -12.67 8.21
CA LEU A 394 1.33 -13.43 8.17
C LEU A 394 1.78 -13.91 9.56
N SER A 395 1.51 -13.13 10.63
CA SER A 395 1.79 -13.57 11.99
C SER A 395 0.90 -14.75 12.41
N ASN A 396 -0.40 -14.71 12.04
CA ASN A 396 -1.32 -15.80 12.32
C ASN A 396 -0.93 -17.08 11.55
N MET A 397 -0.53 -16.96 10.29
CA MET A 397 0.00 -18.11 9.53
C MET A 397 1.26 -18.69 10.18
N LYS A 398 2.18 -17.83 10.66
CA LYS A 398 3.37 -18.28 11.42
C LYS A 398 2.96 -19.05 12.66
N THR A 399 2.08 -18.51 13.49
CA THR A 399 1.66 -19.12 14.75
C THR A 399 1.02 -20.50 14.54
N ILE A 400 0.17 -20.65 13.51
CA ILE A 400 -0.46 -21.93 13.17
C ILE A 400 0.61 -22.94 12.72
N LYS A 401 1.58 -22.52 11.90
CA LYS A 401 2.67 -23.38 11.44
C LYS A 401 3.54 -23.86 12.60
N ASP A 402 3.88 -22.97 13.54
CA ASP A 402 4.74 -23.30 14.67
C ASP A 402 4.04 -24.22 15.70
N ALA A 403 2.69 -24.31 15.64
CA ALA A 403 1.87 -25.19 16.46
C ALA A 403 1.54 -26.53 15.80
N SER A 404 1.80 -26.72 14.50
CA SER A 404 1.55 -27.95 13.71
C SER A 404 2.78 -28.82 13.63
#